data_b9ba21d7c5caf381ef75c082b799c12a
#
_entry.id   b9ba21d7c5caf381ef75c082b799c12a
#
_cell.length_a   1.000
_cell.length_b   1.000
_cell.length_c   1.000
_cell.angle_alpha   90.00
_cell.angle_beta   90.00
_cell.angle_gamma   90.00
#
_symmetry.space_group_name_H-M   'P 1'
#
loop_
_entity.id
_entity.type
_entity.pdbx_description
1 polymer ?
#
loop_
_entity_poly.entity_id
_entity_poly.type
_entity_poly.pdbx_seq_one_letter_code
_entity_poly.pdbx_strand_id
1 'polypeptide(L)'
;MKIIEVVVDERYVDRIKNIVEKNDIPDFWIVSSGSEKRKVVRILVKPEQRQKILDALQGILSISSSTRVVVIPVEAALPREEEPEEETKKVSAAETTREELYNSIGKNARLNRTYLLLIFLSTVVVAIGLLKDNVAVVIGAMVIAPLLGPNLAMALGTALGDTDLMWKAFKTGMAGMSLALVLSVLIGVFWPLNVESRELLARTHVGLDSAALAMASGAAAVLSLTSGIPSILVGVMVAVALLPPAATLGLMLGAGHTDLAYGAAFLLAINIVAVNLSAKLGFLIQGIKPRTWLEKEKAKQSMMSYIIMWVLTLIVLLVVIYFHPDF
;
A
#
# COMPACT_ATOMS: atom_id res chain seq x y z
N MET A 1 -5.84 9.04 19.91
CA MET A 1 -5.97 8.02 20.98
C MET A 1 -6.71 6.79 20.49
N LYS A 2 -6.41 5.57 21.02
CA LYS A 2 -7.15 4.33 20.76
C LYS A 2 -7.31 3.53 22.03
N ILE A 3 -8.36 2.70 22.08
CA ILE A 3 -8.53 1.71 23.13
C ILE A 3 -8.02 0.36 22.61
N ILE A 4 -7.09 -0.25 23.35
CA ILE A 4 -6.72 -1.64 23.17
C ILE A 4 -7.57 -2.47 24.13
N GLU A 5 -8.47 -3.25 23.59
CA GLU A 5 -9.31 -4.17 24.35
C GLU A 5 -8.70 -5.58 24.27
N VAL A 6 -8.38 -6.14 25.42
CA VAL A 6 -7.79 -7.48 25.56
C VAL A 6 -8.78 -8.39 26.23
N VAL A 7 -9.30 -9.36 25.48
CA VAL A 7 -10.16 -10.42 26.02
C VAL A 7 -9.26 -11.58 26.42
N VAL A 8 -9.21 -11.92 27.71
CA VAL A 8 -8.23 -12.84 28.26
C VAL A 8 -8.83 -13.67 29.39
N ASP A 9 -8.23 -14.82 29.65
CA ASP A 9 -8.52 -15.66 30.81
C ASP A 9 -8.04 -14.94 32.10
N GLU A 10 -8.80 -15.05 33.20
CA GLU A 10 -8.52 -14.35 34.47
C GLU A 10 -7.08 -14.49 34.95
N ARG A 11 -6.48 -15.66 34.78
CA ARG A 11 -5.07 -15.95 35.16
C ARG A 11 -4.01 -15.09 34.44
N TYR A 12 -4.36 -14.44 33.35
CA TYR A 12 -3.42 -13.59 32.60
C TYR A 12 -3.63 -12.08 32.86
N VAL A 13 -4.64 -11.71 33.62
CA VAL A 13 -4.97 -10.30 33.91
C VAL A 13 -3.80 -9.60 34.60
N ASP A 14 -3.18 -10.23 35.60
CA ASP A 14 -2.04 -9.64 36.33
C ASP A 14 -0.83 -9.44 35.43
N ARG A 15 -0.67 -10.30 34.44
CA ARG A 15 0.39 -10.14 33.45
C ARG A 15 0.17 -8.95 32.53
N ILE A 16 -1.10 -8.66 32.20
CA ILE A 16 -1.47 -7.44 31.45
C ILE A 16 -1.25 -6.20 32.31
N LYS A 17 -1.64 -6.22 33.59
CA LYS A 17 -1.38 -5.12 34.54
C LYS A 17 0.11 -4.77 34.58
N ASN A 18 0.97 -5.78 34.76
CA ASN A 18 2.41 -5.56 34.77
C ASN A 18 2.96 -4.95 33.47
N ILE A 19 2.37 -5.29 32.30
CA ILE A 19 2.74 -4.70 31.03
C ILE A 19 2.33 -3.22 31.00
N VAL A 20 1.13 -2.90 31.46
CA VAL A 20 0.59 -1.53 31.47
C VAL A 20 1.41 -0.64 32.40
N GLU A 21 1.68 -1.12 33.63
CA GLU A 21 2.48 -0.43 34.64
C GLU A 21 3.92 -0.20 34.18
N LYS A 22 4.55 -1.22 33.57
CA LYS A 22 5.92 -1.11 33.05
C LYS A 22 6.08 -0.09 31.91
N ASN A 23 4.98 0.26 31.26
CA ASN A 23 4.97 1.20 30.14
C ASN A 23 4.32 2.55 30.53
N ASP A 24 4.13 2.82 31.83
CA ASP A 24 3.62 4.07 32.39
C ASP A 24 2.29 4.51 31.74
N ILE A 25 1.33 3.59 31.62
CA ILE A 25 0.00 3.90 31.08
C ILE A 25 -0.98 4.01 32.26
N PRO A 26 -1.47 5.21 32.55
CA PRO A 26 -2.36 5.42 33.69
C PRO A 26 -3.79 4.93 33.45
N ASP A 27 -4.23 4.99 32.21
CA ASP A 27 -5.62 4.76 31.85
C ASP A 27 -5.89 3.34 31.40
N PHE A 28 -6.11 2.45 32.37
CA PHE A 28 -6.63 1.12 32.08
C PHE A 28 -7.70 0.69 33.08
N TRP A 29 -8.65 -0.10 32.62
CA TRP A 29 -9.71 -0.63 33.47
C TRP A 29 -10.11 -2.04 33.05
N ILE A 30 -10.59 -2.81 34.03
CA ILE A 30 -11.03 -4.18 33.85
C ILE A 30 -12.56 -4.19 33.83
N VAL A 31 -13.12 -4.71 32.74
CA VAL A 31 -14.56 -4.92 32.60
C VAL A 31 -14.85 -6.39 32.84
N SER A 32 -15.71 -6.70 33.80
CA SER A 32 -16.14 -8.07 34.02
C SER A 32 -17.07 -8.48 32.87
N SER A 33 -16.65 -9.48 32.08
CA SER A 33 -17.53 -10.13 31.10
C SER A 33 -18.48 -11.08 31.84
N GLY A 34 -19.74 -11.16 31.42
CA GLY A 34 -20.74 -12.06 32.04
C GLY A 34 -20.43 -13.57 31.95
N SER A 35 -19.30 -13.96 31.33
CA SER A 35 -18.76 -15.30 31.36
C SER A 35 -17.72 -15.41 32.47
N GLU A 36 -17.93 -16.28 33.46
CA GLU A 36 -17.13 -16.42 34.68
C GLU A 36 -15.62 -16.64 34.49
N LYS A 37 -15.17 -17.00 33.28
CA LYS A 37 -13.75 -17.37 33.01
C LYS A 37 -13.00 -16.34 32.16
N ARG A 38 -13.67 -15.31 31.60
CA ARG A 38 -13.01 -14.34 30.74
C ARG A 38 -13.16 -12.92 31.28
N LYS A 39 -12.08 -12.18 31.28
CA LYS A 39 -12.01 -10.77 31.64
C LYS A 39 -11.66 -9.93 30.42
N VAL A 40 -12.17 -8.73 30.37
CA VAL A 40 -11.84 -7.75 29.35
C VAL A 40 -11.04 -6.64 30.00
N VAL A 41 -9.82 -6.43 29.54
CA VAL A 41 -8.96 -5.33 29.97
C VAL A 41 -8.96 -4.29 28.84
N ARG A 42 -9.33 -3.06 29.15
CA ARG A 42 -9.28 -1.93 28.23
C ARG A 42 -8.14 -1.01 28.64
N ILE A 43 -7.34 -0.64 27.67
CA ILE A 43 -6.15 0.19 27.86
C ILE A 43 -6.28 1.36 26.89
N LEU A 44 -6.36 2.59 27.40
CA LEU A 44 -6.35 3.80 26.58
C LEU A 44 -4.88 4.16 26.29
N VAL A 45 -4.51 4.20 25.01
CA VAL A 45 -3.11 4.40 24.62
C VAL A 45 -2.95 5.60 23.69
N LYS A 46 -1.86 6.34 23.90
CA LYS A 46 -1.40 7.41 22.99
C LYS A 46 -0.79 6.78 21.73
N PRO A 47 -0.73 7.52 20.60
CA PRO A 47 -0.17 7.02 19.35
C PRO A 47 1.24 6.42 19.51
N GLU A 48 2.13 7.08 20.26
CA GLU A 48 3.54 6.70 20.41
C GLU A 48 3.73 5.40 21.21
N GLN A 49 2.84 5.13 22.16
CA GLN A 49 2.90 3.95 23.04
C GLN A 49 2.24 2.71 22.43
N ARG A 50 1.40 2.91 21.42
CA ARG A 50 0.52 1.87 20.87
C ARG A 50 1.27 0.64 20.39
N GLN A 51 2.33 0.82 19.59
CA GLN A 51 3.09 -0.30 19.05
C GLN A 51 3.81 -1.08 20.14
N LYS A 52 4.38 -0.39 21.14
CA LYS A 52 5.07 -1.05 22.28
C LYS A 52 4.11 -1.95 23.06
N ILE A 53 2.88 -1.47 23.32
CA ILE A 53 1.89 -2.24 24.04
C ILE A 53 1.39 -3.43 23.23
N LEU A 54 1.11 -3.24 21.94
CA LEU A 54 0.72 -4.34 21.06
C LEU A 54 1.81 -5.42 20.99
N ASP A 55 3.07 -5.05 20.86
CA ASP A 55 4.20 -5.98 20.84
C ASP A 55 4.34 -6.74 22.17
N ALA A 56 4.13 -6.09 23.31
CA ALA A 56 4.16 -6.73 24.62
C ALA A 56 2.97 -7.69 24.83
N LEU A 57 1.76 -7.29 24.41
CA LEU A 57 0.55 -8.10 24.52
C LEU A 57 0.58 -9.34 23.62
N GLN A 58 1.23 -9.27 22.47
CA GLN A 58 1.36 -10.43 21.59
C GLN A 58 2.15 -11.58 22.24
N GLY A 59 3.05 -11.28 23.19
CA GLY A 59 3.71 -12.30 24.00
C GLY A 59 2.72 -13.16 24.81
N ILE A 60 1.55 -12.63 25.16
CA ILE A 60 0.46 -13.36 25.81
C ILE A 60 -0.38 -14.13 24.77
N LEU A 61 -0.60 -13.55 23.59
CA LEU A 61 -1.35 -14.20 22.49
C LEU A 61 -0.70 -15.51 22.03
N SER A 62 0.62 -15.58 22.00
CA SER A 62 1.36 -16.79 21.61
C SER A 62 1.17 -17.96 22.58
N ILE A 63 0.72 -17.69 23.82
CA ILE A 63 0.57 -18.70 24.89
C ILE A 63 -0.88 -19.19 24.99
N SER A 64 -1.86 -18.38 24.57
CA SER A 64 -3.28 -18.70 24.74
C SER A 64 -4.08 -18.43 23.46
N SER A 65 -4.60 -19.49 22.86
CA SER A 65 -5.46 -19.42 21.67
C SER A 65 -6.82 -18.74 21.91
N SER A 66 -7.21 -18.58 23.19
CA SER A 66 -8.48 -17.94 23.59
C SER A 66 -8.36 -16.42 23.78
N THR A 67 -7.15 -15.88 23.79
CA THR A 67 -6.90 -14.44 23.97
C THR A 67 -7.12 -13.70 22.66
N ARG A 68 -7.83 -12.56 22.73
CA ARG A 68 -8.02 -11.67 21.60
C ARG A 68 -7.63 -10.25 21.98
N VAL A 69 -6.99 -9.55 21.04
CA VAL A 69 -6.67 -8.13 21.16
C VAL A 69 -7.41 -7.39 20.04
N VAL A 70 -8.19 -6.40 20.42
CA VAL A 70 -8.99 -5.56 19.51
C VAL A 70 -8.54 -4.11 19.69
N VAL A 71 -8.30 -3.40 18.60
CA VAL A 71 -7.95 -1.98 18.62
C VAL A 71 -9.17 -1.19 18.16
N ILE A 72 -9.67 -0.31 19.03
CA ILE A 72 -10.89 0.47 18.81
C ILE A 72 -10.47 1.94 18.69
N PRO A 73 -10.84 2.65 17.61
CA PRO A 73 -10.60 4.07 17.50
C PRO A 73 -11.45 4.84 18.50
N VAL A 74 -10.88 5.88 19.11
CA VAL A 74 -11.57 6.82 20.01
C VAL A 74 -11.69 8.15 19.27
N GLU A 75 -12.92 8.61 19.05
CA GLU A 75 -13.17 9.88 18.38
C GLU A 75 -12.82 11.06 19.27
N ALA A 76 -13.15 10.97 20.58
CA ALA A 76 -12.85 12.00 21.57
C ALA A 76 -12.66 11.38 22.95
N ALA A 77 -11.76 11.93 23.75
CA ALA A 77 -11.58 11.62 25.17
C ALA A 77 -11.58 12.93 25.97
N LEU A 78 -12.27 12.94 27.12
CA LEU A 78 -12.34 14.07 28.04
C LEU A 78 -11.95 13.63 29.45
N PRO A 79 -11.22 14.47 30.22
CA PRO A 79 -10.75 15.80 29.88
C PRO A 79 -9.64 15.76 28.83
N ARG A 80 -9.48 16.83 28.06
CA ARG A 80 -8.40 16.95 27.09
C ARG A 80 -7.10 17.17 27.86
N GLU A 81 -6.14 16.26 27.73
CA GLU A 81 -4.81 16.50 28.29
C GLU A 81 -4.17 17.72 27.62
N GLU A 82 -3.69 18.66 28.43
CA GLU A 82 -2.87 19.78 27.95
C GLU A 82 -1.50 19.22 27.53
N GLU A 83 -1.30 19.02 26.23
CA GLU A 83 0.00 18.64 25.70
C GLU A 83 0.89 19.90 25.67
N PRO A 84 2.16 19.82 26.14
CA PRO A 84 3.13 20.91 25.98
C PRO A 84 3.30 21.26 24.50
N GLU A 85 3.31 22.56 24.16
CA GLU A 85 3.37 23.05 22.77
C GLU A 85 4.55 22.52 21.94
N GLU A 86 5.63 22.05 22.57
CA GLU A 86 6.78 21.45 21.90
C GLU A 86 6.52 20.01 21.43
N GLU A 87 5.62 19.26 22.05
CA GLU A 87 5.25 17.91 21.61
C GLU A 87 4.24 17.92 20.47
N THR A 88 3.43 18.97 20.34
CA THR A 88 2.40 19.10 19.27
C THR A 88 3.00 19.06 17.86
N LYS A 89 4.27 19.42 17.67
CA LYS A 89 4.94 19.34 16.36
C LYS A 89 5.34 17.90 15.95
N LYS A 90 5.42 16.97 16.91
CA LYS A 90 5.71 15.54 16.65
C LYS A 90 4.45 14.65 16.58
N VAL A 91 3.31 15.14 17.04
CA VAL A 91 2.09 14.35 17.29
C VAL A 91 1.04 14.48 16.17
N SER A 92 1.30 15.22 15.10
CA SER A 92 0.28 15.52 14.08
C SER A 92 0.01 14.38 13.07
N ALA A 93 0.66 13.24 13.18
CA ALA A 93 0.31 12.07 12.38
C ALA A 93 -0.16 10.96 13.33
N ALA A 94 -1.43 10.60 13.25
CA ALA A 94 -1.94 9.40 13.89
C ALA A 94 -1.22 8.19 13.30
N GLU A 95 -0.07 7.81 13.87
CA GLU A 95 0.73 6.69 13.39
C GLU A 95 -0.13 5.43 13.34
N THR A 96 -0.36 4.94 12.14
CA THR A 96 -1.06 3.69 11.91
C THR A 96 -0.15 2.56 12.38
N THR A 97 -0.66 1.64 13.20
CA THR A 97 0.16 0.52 13.66
C THR A 97 0.50 -0.43 12.51
N ARG A 98 1.62 -1.13 12.64
CA ARG A 98 2.05 -2.14 11.67
C ARG A 98 0.95 -3.17 11.38
N GLU A 99 0.20 -3.60 12.40
CA GLU A 99 -0.90 -4.55 12.31
C GLU A 99 -2.10 -3.98 11.55
N GLU A 100 -2.41 -2.71 11.76
CA GLU A 100 -3.46 -2.00 11.02
C GLU A 100 -3.06 -1.84 9.54
N LEU A 101 -1.81 -1.45 9.26
CA LEU A 101 -1.27 -1.39 7.89
C LEU A 101 -1.34 -2.75 7.22
N TYR A 102 -0.89 -3.81 7.90
CA TYR A 102 -0.92 -5.17 7.38
C TYR A 102 -2.34 -5.61 7.03
N ASN A 103 -3.30 -5.37 7.92
CA ASN A 103 -4.70 -5.72 7.71
C ASN A 103 -5.34 -4.90 6.58
N SER A 104 -5.10 -3.59 6.54
CA SER A 104 -5.65 -2.69 5.52
C SER A 104 -5.08 -3.02 4.14
N ILE A 105 -3.76 -3.09 4.03
CA ILE A 105 -3.06 -3.36 2.76
C ILE A 105 -3.33 -4.80 2.31
N GLY A 106 -3.30 -5.78 3.22
CA GLY A 106 -3.54 -7.18 2.91
C GLY A 106 -4.96 -7.46 2.41
N LYS A 107 -5.97 -6.74 2.92
CA LYS A 107 -7.34 -6.83 2.39
C LYS A 107 -7.44 -6.32 0.95
N ASN A 108 -6.78 -5.21 0.67
CA ASN A 108 -6.82 -4.56 -0.64
C ASN A 108 -5.94 -5.27 -1.70
N ALA A 109 -5.08 -6.20 -1.28
CA ALA A 109 -4.21 -6.98 -2.17
C ALA A 109 -4.76 -8.38 -2.51
N ARG A 110 -6.00 -8.68 -2.16
CA ARG A 110 -6.61 -10.00 -2.42
C ARG A 110 -7.21 -10.07 -3.81
N LEU A 111 -6.84 -11.11 -4.56
CA LEU A 111 -7.48 -11.44 -5.82
C LEU A 111 -8.90 -11.96 -5.53
N ASN A 112 -9.90 -11.17 -5.87
CA ASN A 112 -11.31 -11.52 -5.74
C ASN A 112 -12.11 -11.04 -6.96
N ARG A 113 -13.36 -11.47 -7.08
CA ARG A 113 -14.23 -11.12 -8.21
C ARG A 113 -14.42 -9.60 -8.34
N THR A 114 -14.57 -8.89 -7.22
CA THR A 114 -14.73 -7.43 -7.21
C THR A 114 -13.49 -6.74 -7.74
N TYR A 115 -12.30 -7.19 -7.38
CA TYR A 115 -11.02 -6.67 -7.89
C TYR A 115 -10.95 -6.78 -9.42
N LEU A 116 -11.21 -7.97 -9.95
CA LEU A 116 -11.18 -8.20 -11.40
C LEU A 116 -12.25 -7.38 -12.14
N LEU A 117 -13.46 -7.28 -11.56
CA LEU A 117 -14.55 -6.49 -12.13
C LEU A 117 -14.17 -4.99 -12.18
N LEU A 118 -13.56 -4.46 -11.10
CA LEU A 118 -13.10 -3.08 -11.06
C LEU A 118 -11.98 -2.81 -12.07
N ILE A 119 -11.02 -3.75 -12.25
CA ILE A 119 -10.01 -3.66 -13.30
C ILE A 119 -10.66 -3.66 -14.69
N PHE A 120 -11.61 -4.57 -14.93
CA PHE A 120 -12.34 -4.61 -16.20
C PHE A 120 -13.02 -3.28 -16.50
N LEU A 121 -13.82 -2.77 -15.57
CA LEU A 121 -14.57 -1.52 -15.74
C LEU A 121 -13.62 -0.33 -15.91
N SER A 122 -12.60 -0.22 -15.06
CA SER A 122 -11.62 0.88 -15.15
C SER A 122 -10.84 0.84 -16.47
N THR A 123 -10.52 -0.35 -16.99
CA THR A 123 -9.84 -0.50 -18.29
C THR A 123 -10.72 -0.04 -19.45
N VAL A 124 -12.01 -0.39 -19.44
CA VAL A 124 -12.95 0.12 -20.46
C VAL A 124 -13.05 1.64 -20.41
N VAL A 125 -13.19 2.20 -19.19
CA VAL A 125 -13.31 3.66 -19.02
C VAL A 125 -12.03 4.37 -19.43
N VAL A 126 -10.84 3.86 -19.04
CA VAL A 126 -9.57 4.50 -19.44
C VAL A 126 -9.35 4.42 -20.95
N ALA A 127 -9.67 3.29 -21.58
CA ALA A 127 -9.55 3.16 -23.04
C ALA A 127 -10.41 4.18 -23.76
N ILE A 128 -11.68 4.36 -23.35
CA ILE A 128 -12.57 5.39 -23.92
C ILE A 128 -11.99 6.80 -23.69
N GLY A 129 -11.48 7.07 -22.48
CA GLY A 129 -10.85 8.35 -22.14
C GLY A 129 -9.65 8.68 -23.02
N LEU A 130 -8.76 7.70 -23.22
CA LEU A 130 -7.59 7.81 -24.08
C LEU A 130 -7.97 8.03 -25.55
N LEU A 131 -8.93 7.27 -26.07
CA LEU A 131 -9.38 7.37 -27.45
C LEU A 131 -10.13 8.68 -27.74
N LYS A 132 -10.81 9.25 -26.76
CA LYS A 132 -11.58 10.50 -26.86
C LYS A 132 -10.79 11.76 -26.45
N ASP A 133 -9.50 11.61 -26.14
CA ASP A 133 -8.64 12.70 -25.63
C ASP A 133 -9.25 13.42 -24.42
N ASN A 134 -9.83 12.64 -23.49
CA ASN A 134 -10.57 13.17 -22.36
C ASN A 134 -9.89 12.82 -21.04
N VAL A 135 -9.08 13.77 -20.52
CA VAL A 135 -8.35 13.66 -19.26
C VAL A 135 -9.25 13.35 -18.07
N ALA A 136 -10.43 13.96 -18.00
CA ALA A 136 -11.35 13.78 -16.87
C ALA A 136 -11.86 12.32 -16.79
N VAL A 137 -12.15 11.70 -17.94
CA VAL A 137 -12.55 10.28 -18.00
C VAL A 137 -11.37 9.37 -17.64
N VAL A 138 -10.16 9.70 -18.10
CA VAL A 138 -8.94 8.96 -17.72
C VAL A 138 -8.73 9.00 -16.21
N ILE A 139 -8.83 10.18 -15.57
CA ILE A 139 -8.73 10.33 -14.11
C ILE A 139 -9.85 9.54 -13.41
N GLY A 140 -11.08 9.60 -13.90
CA GLY A 140 -12.19 8.81 -13.35
C GLY A 140 -11.91 7.30 -13.35
N ALA A 141 -11.31 6.78 -14.41
CA ALA A 141 -10.90 5.39 -14.50
C ALA A 141 -9.84 5.03 -13.44
N MET A 142 -8.88 5.92 -13.18
CA MET A 142 -7.82 5.74 -12.18
C MET A 142 -8.39 5.65 -10.75
N VAL A 143 -9.47 6.40 -10.45
CA VAL A 143 -10.16 6.34 -9.15
C VAL A 143 -10.80 4.96 -8.92
N ILE A 144 -11.30 4.34 -9.98
CA ILE A 144 -11.95 3.03 -9.91
C ILE A 144 -10.93 1.90 -9.78
N ALA A 145 -9.75 2.03 -10.39
CA ALA A 145 -8.75 0.97 -10.50
C ALA A 145 -8.10 0.60 -9.16
N PRO A 146 -8.22 -0.64 -8.66
CA PRO A 146 -7.67 -1.04 -7.36
C PRO A 146 -6.19 -1.46 -7.44
N LEU A 147 -5.36 -0.74 -8.21
CA LEU A 147 -3.95 -1.09 -8.45
C LEU A 147 -3.01 -0.75 -7.29
N LEU A 148 -3.42 0.16 -6.40
CA LEU A 148 -2.63 0.55 -5.23
C LEU A 148 -2.38 -0.63 -4.29
N GLY A 149 -3.42 -1.42 -4.00
CA GLY A 149 -3.38 -2.50 -3.01
C GLY A 149 -2.25 -3.51 -3.25
N PRO A 150 -2.18 -4.16 -4.42
CA PRO A 150 -1.12 -5.13 -4.71
C PRO A 150 0.29 -4.52 -4.67
N ASN A 151 0.49 -3.30 -5.19
CA ASN A 151 1.80 -2.64 -5.18
C ASN A 151 2.30 -2.35 -3.76
N LEU A 152 1.45 -1.79 -2.90
CA LEU A 152 1.81 -1.51 -1.51
C LEU A 152 1.97 -2.78 -0.69
N ALA A 153 1.17 -3.83 -0.95
CA ALA A 153 1.33 -5.11 -0.28
C ALA A 153 2.66 -5.79 -0.64
N MET A 154 3.12 -5.64 -1.88
CA MET A 154 4.43 -6.14 -2.30
C MET A 154 5.57 -5.37 -1.60
N ALA A 155 5.45 -4.04 -1.51
CA ALA A 155 6.41 -3.20 -0.81
C ALA A 155 6.43 -3.49 0.71
N LEU A 156 5.26 -3.60 1.35
CA LEU A 156 5.14 -3.93 2.77
C LEU A 156 5.64 -5.34 3.08
N GLY A 157 5.27 -6.34 2.27
CA GLY A 157 5.75 -7.71 2.42
C GLY A 157 7.28 -7.79 2.33
N THR A 158 7.89 -7.00 1.43
CA THR A 158 9.36 -6.87 1.36
C THR A 158 9.93 -6.27 2.65
N ALA A 159 9.33 -5.19 3.17
CA ALA A 159 9.78 -4.52 4.38
C ALA A 159 9.65 -5.40 5.65
N LEU A 160 8.62 -6.25 5.69
CA LEU A 160 8.39 -7.19 6.79
C LEU A 160 9.05 -8.55 6.60
N GLY A 161 9.61 -8.86 5.43
CA GLY A 161 10.13 -10.20 5.09
C GLY A 161 9.02 -11.26 4.92
N ASP A 162 7.78 -10.83 4.69
CA ASP A 162 6.62 -11.71 4.50
C ASP A 162 6.50 -12.11 3.01
N THR A 163 7.10 -13.27 2.69
CA THR A 163 7.10 -13.83 1.34
C THR A 163 5.71 -14.25 0.87
N ASP A 164 4.83 -14.65 1.79
CA ASP A 164 3.45 -15.05 1.45
C ASP A 164 2.63 -13.84 1.02
N LEU A 165 2.75 -12.72 1.74
CA LEU A 165 2.12 -11.46 1.37
C LEU A 165 2.65 -10.97 0.02
N MET A 166 3.98 -11.01 -0.19
CA MET A 166 4.60 -10.63 -1.46
C MET A 166 4.07 -11.46 -2.63
N TRP A 167 4.01 -12.79 -2.48
CA TRP A 167 3.58 -13.68 -3.54
C TRP A 167 2.09 -13.52 -3.87
N LYS A 168 1.24 -13.34 -2.85
CA LYS A 168 -0.19 -13.03 -3.04
C LYS A 168 -0.38 -11.69 -3.76
N ALA A 169 0.35 -10.67 -3.35
CA ALA A 169 0.32 -9.34 -3.95
C ALA A 169 0.80 -9.38 -5.42
N PHE A 170 1.89 -10.08 -5.69
CA PHE A 170 2.41 -10.27 -7.04
C PHE A 170 1.39 -10.95 -7.96
N LYS A 171 0.80 -12.07 -7.53
CA LYS A 171 -0.24 -12.77 -8.30
C LYS A 171 -1.45 -11.86 -8.59
N THR A 172 -1.89 -11.09 -7.60
CA THR A 172 -3.03 -10.18 -7.75
C THR A 172 -2.70 -9.06 -8.73
N GLY A 173 -1.53 -8.44 -8.60
CA GLY A 173 -1.05 -7.40 -9.51
C GLY A 173 -0.91 -7.90 -10.94
N MET A 174 -0.29 -9.07 -11.13
CA MET A 174 -0.12 -9.69 -12.44
C MET A 174 -1.47 -10.05 -13.08
N ALA A 175 -2.40 -10.62 -12.32
CA ALA A 175 -3.73 -10.93 -12.83
C ALA A 175 -4.50 -9.67 -13.28
N GLY A 176 -4.45 -8.59 -12.48
CA GLY A 176 -5.05 -7.32 -12.85
C GLY A 176 -4.40 -6.68 -14.07
N MET A 177 -3.07 -6.64 -14.11
CA MET A 177 -2.31 -6.07 -15.22
C MET A 177 -2.54 -6.86 -16.52
N SER A 178 -2.52 -8.18 -16.46
CA SER A 178 -2.79 -9.05 -17.61
C SER A 178 -4.21 -8.86 -18.14
N LEU A 179 -5.20 -8.74 -17.25
CA LEU A 179 -6.59 -8.47 -17.64
C LEU A 179 -6.71 -7.10 -18.34
N ALA A 180 -6.08 -6.06 -17.79
CA ALA A 180 -6.07 -4.73 -18.38
C ALA A 180 -5.42 -4.73 -19.77
N LEU A 181 -4.26 -5.37 -19.90
CA LEU A 181 -3.56 -5.50 -21.20
C LEU A 181 -4.38 -6.25 -22.23
N VAL A 182 -4.88 -7.44 -21.90
CA VAL A 182 -5.67 -8.26 -22.84
C VAL A 182 -6.92 -7.51 -23.29
N LEU A 183 -7.64 -6.88 -22.37
CA LEU A 183 -8.83 -6.10 -22.71
C LEU A 183 -8.49 -4.90 -23.60
N SER A 184 -7.40 -4.19 -23.30
CA SER A 184 -6.96 -3.05 -24.12
C SER A 184 -6.49 -3.49 -25.51
N VAL A 185 -5.82 -4.64 -25.64
CA VAL A 185 -5.48 -5.23 -26.94
C VAL A 185 -6.76 -5.53 -27.75
N LEU A 186 -7.74 -6.17 -27.12
CA LEU A 186 -9.02 -6.46 -27.79
C LEU A 186 -9.71 -5.18 -28.26
N ILE A 187 -9.75 -4.14 -27.42
CA ILE A 187 -10.30 -2.84 -27.80
C ILE A 187 -9.52 -2.24 -28.99
N GLY A 188 -8.17 -2.31 -28.95
CA GLY A 188 -7.31 -1.80 -30.02
C GLY A 188 -7.51 -2.52 -31.36
N VAL A 189 -7.84 -3.84 -31.33
CA VAL A 189 -8.13 -4.62 -32.54
C VAL A 189 -9.48 -4.25 -33.15
N PHE A 190 -10.52 -4.06 -32.31
CA PHE A 190 -11.88 -3.91 -32.79
C PHE A 190 -12.36 -2.47 -32.92
N TRP A 191 -11.64 -1.51 -32.35
CA TRP A 191 -12.03 -0.11 -32.32
C TRP A 191 -11.05 0.75 -33.13
N PRO A 192 -11.54 1.62 -34.03
CA PRO A 192 -10.66 2.51 -34.80
C PRO A 192 -9.95 3.48 -33.86
N LEU A 193 -8.62 3.41 -33.86
CA LEU A 193 -7.77 4.27 -33.05
C LEU A 193 -7.57 5.64 -33.70
N ASN A 194 -7.82 6.69 -32.93
CA ASN A 194 -7.29 8.00 -33.26
C ASN A 194 -5.90 8.14 -32.64
N VAL A 195 -4.85 7.86 -33.41
CA VAL A 195 -3.45 7.92 -32.95
C VAL A 195 -3.03 9.37 -32.64
N GLU A 196 -3.77 10.38 -33.08
CA GLU A 196 -3.49 11.78 -32.79
C GLU A 196 -3.96 12.24 -31.40
N SER A 197 -4.62 11.37 -30.61
CA SER A 197 -5.02 11.69 -29.24
C SER A 197 -3.79 12.08 -28.40
N ARG A 198 -3.79 13.27 -27.83
CA ARG A 198 -2.72 13.78 -26.97
C ARG A 198 -2.55 12.92 -25.71
N GLU A 199 -3.67 12.49 -25.14
CA GLU A 199 -3.68 11.62 -23.96
C GLU A 199 -3.03 10.26 -24.24
N LEU A 200 -3.18 9.75 -25.45
CA LEU A 200 -2.61 8.50 -25.87
C LEU A 200 -1.11 8.65 -26.15
N LEU A 201 -0.72 9.66 -26.92
CA LEU A 201 0.67 9.95 -27.25
C LEU A 201 1.50 10.33 -26.02
N ALA A 202 0.95 11.07 -25.07
CA ALA A 202 1.63 11.43 -23.82
C ALA A 202 2.07 10.21 -23.00
N ARG A 203 1.55 9.00 -23.29
CA ARG A 203 1.90 7.76 -22.59
C ARG A 203 2.74 6.81 -23.44
N THR A 204 3.20 7.28 -24.59
CA THR A 204 4.17 6.58 -25.45
C THR A 204 5.56 7.18 -25.35
N HIS A 205 5.70 8.37 -24.75
CA HIS A 205 6.99 8.99 -24.48
C HIS A 205 7.41 8.79 -23.03
N VAL A 206 8.66 8.49 -22.83
CA VAL A 206 9.24 8.22 -21.52
C VAL A 206 10.30 9.26 -21.20
N GLY A 207 10.10 10.00 -20.10
CA GLY A 207 11.04 11.01 -19.63
C GLY A 207 11.50 10.76 -18.19
N LEU A 208 12.51 11.49 -17.74
CA LEU A 208 12.96 11.49 -16.35
C LEU A 208 11.88 12.02 -15.39
N ASP A 209 11.04 12.90 -15.88
CA ASP A 209 9.87 13.45 -15.18
C ASP A 209 8.86 12.34 -14.82
N SER A 210 8.64 11.39 -15.74
CA SER A 210 7.77 10.23 -15.48
C SER A 210 8.28 9.37 -14.34
N ALA A 211 9.59 9.10 -14.32
CA ALA A 211 10.21 8.36 -13.20
C ALA A 211 10.11 9.13 -11.88
N ALA A 212 10.36 10.44 -11.90
CA ALA A 212 10.25 11.30 -10.71
C ALA A 212 8.81 11.34 -10.18
N LEU A 213 7.81 11.45 -11.07
CA LEU A 213 6.39 11.44 -10.71
C LEU A 213 5.99 10.09 -10.10
N ALA A 214 6.44 8.98 -10.68
CA ALA A 214 6.15 7.65 -10.16
C ALA A 214 6.79 7.41 -8.79
N MET A 215 8.02 7.88 -8.57
CA MET A 215 8.69 7.83 -7.27
C MET A 215 7.95 8.68 -6.22
N ALA A 216 7.58 9.91 -6.56
CA ALA A 216 6.81 10.79 -5.68
C ALA A 216 5.45 10.15 -5.30
N SER A 217 4.77 9.52 -6.28
CA SER A 217 3.50 8.83 -6.06
C SER A 217 3.62 7.67 -5.08
N GLY A 218 4.65 6.84 -5.22
CA GLY A 218 4.89 5.72 -4.30
C GLY A 218 5.25 6.18 -2.89
N ALA A 219 6.07 7.23 -2.74
CA ALA A 219 6.41 7.82 -1.46
C ALA A 219 5.17 8.44 -0.79
N ALA A 220 4.37 9.22 -1.54
CA ALA A 220 3.13 9.82 -1.05
C ALA A 220 2.12 8.75 -0.60
N ALA A 221 2.06 7.62 -1.30
CA ALA A 221 1.21 6.49 -0.94
C ALA A 221 1.55 5.94 0.45
N VAL A 222 2.82 5.72 0.73
CA VAL A 222 3.26 5.22 2.04
C VAL A 222 3.03 6.26 3.13
N LEU A 223 3.40 7.52 2.89
CA LEU A 223 3.21 8.61 3.85
C LEU A 223 1.73 8.77 4.23
N SER A 224 0.82 8.77 3.27
CA SER A 224 -0.62 8.86 3.53
C SER A 224 -1.14 7.70 4.37
N LEU A 225 -0.73 6.47 4.04
CA LEU A 225 -1.17 5.28 4.78
C LEU A 225 -0.65 5.27 6.22
N THR A 226 0.61 5.66 6.42
CA THR A 226 1.23 5.69 7.74
C THR A 226 0.70 6.84 8.60
N SER A 227 0.30 7.96 7.97
CA SER A 227 -0.32 9.12 8.64
C SER A 227 -1.83 8.97 8.87
N GLY A 228 -2.45 7.87 8.45
CA GLY A 228 -3.89 7.65 8.60
C GLY A 228 -4.76 8.50 7.68
N ILE A 229 -4.19 9.13 6.66
CA ILE A 229 -4.94 9.88 5.65
C ILE A 229 -5.74 8.89 4.78
N PRO A 230 -6.98 9.22 4.38
CA PRO A 230 -7.80 8.34 3.54
C PRO A 230 -7.07 7.90 2.27
N SER A 231 -6.93 6.60 2.07
CA SER A 231 -6.13 5.98 0.99
C SER A 231 -6.71 6.18 -0.42
N ILE A 232 -7.94 6.70 -0.53
CA ILE A 232 -8.63 6.86 -1.83
C ILE A 232 -7.88 7.84 -2.73
N LEU A 233 -7.48 9.02 -2.22
CA LEU A 233 -6.74 10.02 -3.00
C LEU A 233 -5.37 9.50 -3.44
N VAL A 234 -4.74 8.72 -2.60
CA VAL A 234 -3.43 8.10 -2.87
C VAL A 234 -3.55 6.98 -3.90
N GLY A 235 -4.66 6.25 -3.88
CA GLY A 235 -4.97 5.23 -4.87
C GLY A 235 -4.94 5.78 -6.29
N VAL A 236 -5.46 6.99 -6.47
CA VAL A 236 -5.45 7.69 -7.77
C VAL A 236 -4.01 7.95 -8.22
N MET A 237 -3.13 8.46 -7.36
CA MET A 237 -1.75 8.80 -7.73
C MET A 237 -0.94 7.59 -8.22
N VAL A 238 -1.11 6.42 -7.59
CA VAL A 238 -0.45 5.19 -8.07
C VAL A 238 -1.12 4.65 -9.33
N ALA A 239 -2.44 4.74 -9.43
CA ALA A 239 -3.16 4.32 -10.63
C ALA A 239 -2.82 5.17 -11.86
N VAL A 240 -2.50 6.47 -11.67
CA VAL A 240 -1.98 7.37 -12.73
C VAL A 240 -0.73 6.77 -13.39
N ALA A 241 0.15 6.22 -12.58
CA ALA A 241 1.40 5.66 -13.07
C ALA A 241 1.24 4.32 -13.80
N LEU A 242 0.15 3.58 -13.56
CA LEU A 242 0.06 2.17 -14.00
C LEU A 242 -1.03 1.93 -15.05
N LEU A 243 -2.27 2.36 -14.80
CA LEU A 243 -3.40 1.98 -15.64
C LEU A 243 -3.36 2.60 -17.06
N PRO A 244 -3.13 3.93 -17.23
CA PRO A 244 -3.10 4.52 -18.56
C PRO A 244 -1.95 4.00 -19.43
N PRO A 245 -0.69 3.87 -18.95
CA PRO A 245 0.37 3.27 -19.74
C PRO A 245 0.08 1.81 -20.14
N ALA A 246 -0.51 1.01 -19.22
CA ALA A 246 -0.91 -0.37 -19.54
C ALA A 246 -2.01 -0.41 -20.61
N ALA A 247 -3.00 0.46 -20.50
CA ALA A 247 -4.07 0.56 -21.50
C ALA A 247 -3.53 1.04 -22.85
N THR A 248 -2.66 2.06 -22.87
CA THR A 248 -2.01 2.56 -24.10
C THR A 248 -1.18 1.46 -24.75
N LEU A 249 -0.36 0.74 -23.99
CA LEU A 249 0.38 -0.42 -24.49
C LEU A 249 -0.53 -1.42 -25.20
N GLY A 250 -1.63 -1.82 -24.54
CA GLY A 250 -2.57 -2.78 -25.11
C GLY A 250 -3.27 -2.25 -26.36
N LEU A 251 -3.75 -0.99 -26.34
CA LEU A 251 -4.40 -0.35 -27.48
C LEU A 251 -3.46 -0.27 -28.69
N MET A 252 -2.21 0.15 -28.48
CA MET A 252 -1.22 0.29 -29.56
C MET A 252 -0.82 -1.08 -30.13
N LEU A 253 -0.65 -2.10 -29.30
CA LEU A 253 -0.39 -3.46 -29.78
C LEU A 253 -1.57 -3.99 -30.59
N GLY A 254 -2.80 -3.79 -30.12
CA GLY A 254 -4.00 -4.24 -30.80
C GLY A 254 -4.22 -3.58 -32.16
N ALA A 255 -3.82 -2.31 -32.29
CA ALA A 255 -3.90 -1.56 -33.55
C ALA A 255 -2.71 -1.73 -34.48
N GLY A 256 -1.67 -2.48 -34.08
CA GLY A 256 -0.49 -2.73 -34.88
C GLY A 256 0.57 -1.63 -34.85
N HIS A 257 0.45 -0.63 -33.97
CA HIS A 257 1.42 0.45 -33.79
C HIS A 257 2.52 0.01 -32.79
N THR A 258 3.41 -0.90 -33.23
CA THR A 258 4.42 -1.51 -32.37
C THR A 258 5.41 -0.50 -31.78
N ASP A 259 5.81 0.51 -32.55
CA ASP A 259 6.78 1.52 -32.10
C ASP A 259 6.26 2.33 -30.92
N LEU A 260 5.01 2.77 -30.98
CA LEU A 260 4.35 3.48 -29.88
C LEU A 260 4.05 2.55 -28.69
N ALA A 261 3.81 1.27 -28.96
CA ALA A 261 3.64 0.26 -27.93
C ALA A 261 4.92 0.04 -27.12
N TYR A 262 6.10 0.06 -27.74
CA TYR A 262 7.38 -0.02 -27.03
C TYR A 262 7.54 1.14 -26.04
N GLY A 263 7.27 2.38 -26.45
CA GLY A 263 7.32 3.53 -25.54
C GLY A 263 6.39 3.37 -24.35
N ALA A 264 5.14 2.95 -24.58
CA ALA A 264 4.19 2.69 -23.49
C ALA A 264 4.63 1.54 -22.56
N ALA A 265 5.28 0.51 -23.12
CA ALA A 265 5.83 -0.60 -22.32
C ALA A 265 6.97 -0.12 -21.42
N PHE A 266 7.89 0.69 -21.93
CA PHE A 266 8.98 1.28 -21.15
C PHE A 266 8.44 2.22 -20.06
N LEU A 267 7.47 3.06 -20.37
CA LEU A 267 6.82 3.93 -19.39
C LEU A 267 6.17 3.10 -18.26
N LEU A 268 5.44 2.05 -18.61
CA LEU A 268 4.83 1.15 -17.63
C LEU A 268 5.90 0.47 -16.76
N ALA A 269 6.98 -0.02 -17.36
CA ALA A 269 8.06 -0.70 -16.64
C ALA A 269 8.74 0.24 -15.64
N ILE A 270 9.10 1.46 -16.05
CA ILE A 270 9.69 2.46 -15.16
C ILE A 270 8.75 2.80 -14.02
N ASN A 271 7.49 3.02 -14.32
CA ASN A 271 6.52 3.38 -13.31
C ASN A 271 6.32 2.26 -12.27
N ILE A 272 6.25 0.99 -12.70
CA ILE A 272 6.20 -0.15 -11.79
C ILE A 272 7.44 -0.18 -10.88
N VAL A 273 8.63 -0.01 -11.44
CA VAL A 273 9.89 -0.03 -10.70
C VAL A 273 9.96 1.13 -9.73
N ALA A 274 9.69 2.35 -10.19
CA ALA A 274 9.80 3.57 -9.40
C ALA A 274 8.80 3.60 -8.23
N VAL A 275 7.52 3.27 -8.47
CA VAL A 275 6.49 3.19 -7.41
C VAL A 275 6.86 2.14 -6.36
N ASN A 276 7.26 0.95 -6.79
CA ASN A 276 7.64 -0.12 -5.84
C ASN A 276 8.89 0.21 -5.05
N LEU A 277 9.91 0.80 -5.68
CA LEU A 277 11.14 1.19 -5.02
C LEU A 277 10.88 2.29 -3.98
N SER A 278 10.19 3.35 -4.38
CA SER A 278 9.90 4.48 -3.48
C SER A 278 8.97 4.07 -2.32
N ALA A 279 8.00 3.18 -2.55
CA ALA A 279 7.16 2.65 -1.49
C ALA A 279 7.98 1.81 -0.49
N LYS A 280 8.92 0.98 -0.94
CA LYS A 280 9.82 0.22 -0.06
C LYS A 280 10.70 1.13 0.76
N LEU A 281 11.32 2.14 0.15
CA LEU A 281 12.11 3.14 0.84
C LEU A 281 11.26 3.93 1.84
N GLY A 282 10.02 4.27 1.48
CA GLY A 282 9.06 4.93 2.35
C GLY A 282 8.77 4.13 3.62
N PHE A 283 8.47 2.83 3.51
CA PHE A 283 8.27 1.96 4.68
C PHE A 283 9.52 1.83 5.54
N LEU A 284 10.71 1.81 4.93
CA LEU A 284 11.99 1.80 5.66
C LEU A 284 12.20 3.07 6.49
N ILE A 285 11.98 4.23 5.86
CA ILE A 285 12.13 5.56 6.51
C ILE A 285 11.12 5.70 7.66
N GLN A 286 9.90 5.20 7.47
CA GLN A 286 8.87 5.17 8.52
C GLN A 286 9.13 4.14 9.63
N GLY A 287 10.26 3.42 9.56
CA GLY A 287 10.67 2.50 10.61
C GLY A 287 9.83 1.23 10.72
N ILE A 288 9.06 0.87 9.69
CA ILE A 288 8.26 -0.36 9.66
C ILE A 288 9.21 -1.54 9.52
N LYS A 289 9.37 -2.30 10.63
CA LYS A 289 10.34 -3.41 10.74
C LYS A 289 9.64 -4.69 11.20
N PRO A 290 10.20 -5.85 10.84
CA PRO A 290 9.71 -7.14 11.35
C PRO A 290 9.88 -7.21 12.87
N ARG A 291 9.09 -8.07 13.50
CA ARG A 291 8.99 -8.16 14.96
C ARG A 291 10.06 -9.01 15.60
N THR A 292 10.19 -10.26 15.13
CA THR A 292 11.12 -11.23 15.73
C THR A 292 12.54 -11.06 15.19
N TRP A 293 13.54 -11.49 15.98
CA TRP A 293 14.94 -11.42 15.55
C TRP A 293 15.20 -12.25 14.27
N LEU A 294 14.62 -13.45 14.18
CA LEU A 294 14.69 -14.30 12.98
C LEU A 294 14.03 -13.67 11.75
N GLU A 295 12.87 -13.04 11.93
CA GLU A 295 12.22 -12.29 10.87
C GLU A 295 13.02 -11.04 10.47
N LYS A 296 13.64 -10.35 11.45
CA LYS A 296 14.51 -9.20 11.20
C LYS A 296 15.72 -9.56 10.34
N GLU A 297 16.33 -10.71 10.61
CA GLU A 297 17.51 -11.14 9.87
C GLU A 297 17.15 -11.58 8.43
N LYS A 298 16.10 -12.37 8.27
CA LYS A 298 15.55 -12.75 6.96
C LYS A 298 15.08 -11.53 6.16
N ALA A 299 14.35 -10.63 6.80
CA ALA A 299 13.85 -9.42 6.16
C ALA A 299 14.99 -8.48 5.76
N LYS A 300 16.02 -8.30 6.60
CA LYS A 300 17.17 -7.45 6.28
C LYS A 300 17.92 -7.96 5.05
N GLN A 301 18.15 -9.26 4.96
CA GLN A 301 18.87 -9.87 3.86
C GLN A 301 18.03 -9.84 2.56
N SER A 302 16.77 -10.24 2.61
CA SER A 302 15.88 -10.20 1.45
C SER A 302 15.59 -8.77 1.00
N MET A 303 15.32 -7.85 1.93
CA MET A 303 15.02 -6.47 1.63
C MET A 303 16.17 -5.76 0.93
N MET A 304 17.42 -5.92 1.41
CA MET A 304 18.59 -5.31 0.77
C MET A 304 18.77 -5.85 -0.65
N SER A 305 18.65 -7.16 -0.84
CA SER A 305 18.74 -7.79 -2.16
C SER A 305 17.65 -7.30 -3.12
N TYR A 306 16.41 -7.17 -2.63
CA TYR A 306 15.31 -6.64 -3.44
C TYR A 306 15.49 -5.17 -3.78
N ILE A 307 15.94 -4.32 -2.83
CA ILE A 307 16.20 -2.91 -3.12
C ILE A 307 17.31 -2.77 -4.16
N ILE A 308 18.41 -3.48 -4.00
CA ILE A 308 19.51 -3.47 -4.97
C ILE A 308 19.01 -3.90 -6.35
N MET A 309 18.26 -4.99 -6.43
CA MET A 309 17.66 -5.45 -7.68
C MET A 309 16.80 -4.37 -8.34
N TRP A 310 15.91 -3.71 -7.59
CA TRP A 310 15.03 -2.68 -8.12
C TRP A 310 15.78 -1.41 -8.51
N VAL A 311 16.82 -1.02 -7.75
CA VAL A 311 17.70 0.11 -8.10
C VAL A 311 18.46 -0.20 -9.40
N LEU A 312 19.05 -1.39 -9.52
CA LEU A 312 19.73 -1.80 -10.74
C LEU A 312 18.79 -1.82 -11.94
N THR A 313 17.57 -2.36 -11.76
CA THR A 313 16.55 -2.36 -12.83
C THR A 313 16.18 -0.94 -13.23
N LEU A 314 15.99 -0.02 -12.27
CA LEU A 314 15.70 1.39 -12.56
C LEU A 314 16.85 2.05 -13.33
N ILE A 315 18.09 1.83 -12.89
CA ILE A 315 19.29 2.36 -13.58
C ILE A 315 19.35 1.84 -15.02
N VAL A 316 19.16 0.54 -15.22
CA VAL A 316 19.17 -0.04 -16.58
C VAL A 316 18.10 0.59 -17.46
N LEU A 317 16.87 0.75 -16.95
CA LEU A 317 15.79 1.38 -17.69
C LEU A 317 16.10 2.85 -18.02
N LEU A 318 16.66 3.62 -17.08
CA LEU A 318 17.06 5.01 -17.31
C LEU A 318 18.20 5.12 -18.32
N VAL A 319 19.15 4.20 -18.29
CA VAL A 319 20.25 4.14 -19.28
C VAL A 319 19.69 3.84 -20.66
N VAL A 320 18.77 2.88 -20.80
CA VAL A 320 18.13 2.59 -22.09
C VAL A 320 17.44 3.82 -22.65
N ILE A 321 16.68 4.58 -21.83
CA ILE A 321 16.03 5.82 -22.26
C ILE A 321 17.05 6.87 -22.69
N TYR A 322 18.14 7.03 -21.93
CA TYR A 322 19.17 8.01 -22.27
C TYR A 322 19.82 7.75 -23.64
N PHE A 323 20.02 6.47 -24.00
CA PHE A 323 20.60 6.10 -25.29
C PHE A 323 19.58 6.01 -26.43
N HIS A 324 18.30 5.91 -26.13
CA HIS A 324 17.21 5.84 -27.12
C HIS A 324 16.15 6.92 -26.81
N PRO A 325 16.45 8.20 -27.06
CA PRO A 325 15.53 9.32 -26.77
C PRO A 325 14.26 9.32 -27.63
N ASP A 326 14.18 8.46 -28.63
CA ASP A 326 13.03 8.32 -29.54
C ASP A 326 11.90 7.44 -28.96
N PHE A 327 12.09 6.90 -27.76
CA PHE A 327 11.04 6.15 -27.04
C PHE A 327 10.16 7.04 -26.18
#